data_6bd9bf86c28d0cdc8509689a5acbe694
#
_entry.id   6bd9bf86c28d0cdc8509689a5acbe694
#
_cell.length_a   1.000
_cell.length_b   1.000
_cell.length_c   1.000
_cell.angle_alpha   90.00
_cell.angle_beta   90.00
_cell.angle_gamma   90.00
#
_symmetry.space_group_name_H-M   'P 1'
#
loop_
_entity.id
_entity.type
_entity.pdbx_description
1 polymer ?
#
loop_
_entity_poly.entity_id
_entity_poly.type
_entity_poly.pdbx_seq_one_letter_code
_entity_poly.pdbx_strand_id
1 'polypeptide(L)' 'MDRGRDTGSTELVNKSALYQEFLAERREILCHKWIESEKAGYDIGFERALIDWVVKYRSTWREKRHRS' A
#
# COMPACT_ATOMS: atom_id res chain seq x y z
N MET A 1 -7.44 33.68 2.21
CA MET A 1 -8.00 32.67 2.72
C MET A 1 -8.52 31.72 1.80
N ASP A 2 -9.23 32.09 0.87
CA ASP A 2 -9.77 31.17 -0.07
C ASP A 2 -8.74 30.51 -0.91
N ARG A 3 -7.68 31.21 -1.17
CA ARG A 3 -6.64 30.63 -1.94
C ARG A 3 -6.11 29.41 -1.34
N GLY A 4 -5.86 29.49 -0.08
CA GLY A 4 -5.36 28.35 0.64
C GLY A 4 -6.33 27.22 0.57
N ARG A 5 -7.59 27.57 0.60
CA ARG A 5 -8.61 26.57 0.59
C ARG A 5 -8.66 25.83 -0.72
N ASP A 6 -8.61 26.57 -1.82
CA ASP A 6 -8.62 25.96 -3.13
C ASP A 6 -7.43 25.04 -3.33
N THR A 7 -6.26 25.55 -2.97
CA THR A 7 -5.07 24.74 -3.03
C THR A 7 -5.20 23.51 -2.15
N GLY A 8 -5.77 23.73 -0.98
CA GLY A 8 -5.97 22.65 -0.04
C GLY A 8 -6.87 21.58 -0.60
N SER A 9 -7.90 21.97 -1.32
CA SER A 9 -8.82 21.02 -1.90
C SER A 9 -8.11 20.11 -2.89
N THR A 10 -7.34 20.70 -3.78
CA THR A 10 -6.61 19.94 -4.75
C THR A 10 -5.62 19.00 -4.08
N GLU A 11 -4.93 19.52 -3.07
CA GLU A 11 -3.98 18.70 -2.34
C GLU A 11 -4.65 17.56 -1.60
N LEU A 12 -5.82 17.85 -1.05
CA LEU A 12 -6.55 16.82 -0.33
C LEU A 12 -6.97 15.69 -1.25
N VAL A 13 -7.38 16.02 -2.45
CA VAL A 13 -7.76 15.00 -3.41
C VAL A 13 -6.55 14.13 -3.75
N ASN A 14 -5.42 14.76 -4.01
CA ASN A 14 -4.20 14.02 -4.29
C ASN A 14 -3.75 13.18 -3.12
N LYS A 15 -3.79 13.76 -1.93
CA LYS A 15 -3.40 13.03 -0.74
C LYS A 15 -4.35 11.88 -0.47
N SER A 16 -5.62 12.09 -0.75
CA SER A 16 -6.61 11.05 -0.53
C SER A 16 -6.34 9.87 -1.46
N ALA A 17 -6.01 10.14 -2.71
CA ALA A 17 -5.69 9.09 -3.66
C ALA A 17 -4.45 8.33 -3.22
N LEU A 18 -3.42 9.06 -2.79
CA LEU A 18 -2.19 8.43 -2.30
C LEU A 18 -2.45 7.61 -1.06
N TYR A 19 -3.30 8.13 -0.20
CA TYR A 19 -3.63 7.43 1.04
C TYR A 19 -4.36 6.13 0.73
N GLN A 20 -5.29 6.16 -0.22
CA GLN A 20 -6.01 4.96 -0.60
C GLN A 20 -5.06 3.92 -1.21
N GLU A 21 -4.11 4.38 -2.01
CA GLU A 21 -3.10 3.51 -2.57
C GLU A 21 -2.28 2.87 -1.45
N PHE A 22 -1.88 3.69 -0.49
CA PHE A 22 -1.11 3.20 0.64
C PHE A 22 -1.88 2.14 1.43
N LEU A 23 -3.15 2.40 1.68
CA LEU A 23 -3.97 1.44 2.42
C LEU A 23 -4.14 0.14 1.66
N ALA A 24 -4.29 0.24 0.35
CA ALA A 24 -4.44 -0.95 -0.48
C ALA A 24 -3.16 -1.79 -0.44
N GLU A 25 -2.01 -1.14 -0.57
CA GLU A 25 -0.74 -1.85 -0.49
C GLU A 25 -0.54 -2.46 0.88
N ARG A 26 -0.86 -1.70 1.92
CA ARG A 26 -0.71 -2.19 3.28
C ARG A 26 -1.54 -3.45 3.50
N ARG A 27 -2.74 -3.47 2.96
CA ARG A 27 -3.61 -4.63 3.09
C ARG A 27 -2.98 -5.85 2.41
N GLU A 28 -2.40 -5.65 1.23
CA GLU A 28 -1.74 -6.73 0.53
C GLU A 28 -0.54 -7.24 1.31
N ILE A 29 0.21 -6.33 1.90
CA ILE A 29 1.38 -6.71 2.67
C ILE A 29 0.97 -7.51 3.91
N LEU A 30 -0.12 -7.10 4.55
CA LEU A 30 -0.60 -7.81 5.72
C LEU A 30 -1.05 -9.22 5.37
N CYS A 31 -1.71 -9.36 4.22
CA CYS A 31 -2.11 -10.66 3.72
C CYS A 31 -0.89 -11.54 3.50
N HIS A 32 0.11 -10.95 2.86
CA HIS A 32 1.35 -11.67 2.59
C HIS A 32 2.02 -12.09 3.88
N LYS A 33 2.00 -11.19 4.87
CA LYS A 33 2.56 -11.48 6.18
C LYS A 33 1.89 -12.70 6.80
N TRP A 34 0.58 -12.75 6.74
CA TRP A 34 -0.16 -13.87 7.31
C TRP A 34 0.21 -15.18 6.63
N ILE A 35 0.23 -15.19 5.31
CA ILE A 35 0.53 -16.38 4.55
C ILE A 35 1.94 -16.88 4.85
N GLU A 36 2.90 -15.96 4.82
CA GLU A 36 4.30 -16.36 5.03
C GLU A 36 4.53 -16.76 6.49
N SER A 37 3.84 -16.12 7.41
CA SER A 37 3.96 -16.49 8.82
C SER A 37 3.45 -17.90 9.06
N GLU A 38 2.36 -18.25 8.40
CA GLU A 38 1.83 -19.61 8.54
C GLU A 38 2.79 -20.64 7.99
N LYS A 39 3.41 -20.33 6.87
CA LYS A 39 4.39 -21.23 6.29
C LYS A 39 5.60 -21.40 7.18
N ALA A 40 6.02 -20.31 7.81
CA ALA A 40 7.21 -20.31 8.65
C ALA A 40 6.94 -20.91 10.03
N GLY A 41 5.69 -20.91 10.45
CA GLY A 41 5.34 -21.39 11.77
C GLY A 41 5.54 -20.36 12.86
N TYR A 42 5.76 -19.11 12.50
CA TYR A 42 5.88 -18.01 13.45
C TYR A 42 5.61 -16.70 12.74
N ASP A 43 5.36 -15.63 13.50
CA ASP A 43 5.06 -14.32 12.93
C ASP A 43 6.35 -13.71 12.39
N ILE A 44 6.43 -13.55 11.09
CA ILE A 44 7.65 -13.03 10.46
C ILE A 44 7.79 -11.51 10.64
N GLY A 45 6.70 -10.83 11.03
CA GLY A 45 6.75 -9.40 11.25
C GLY A 45 6.41 -8.61 10.00
N PHE A 46 5.91 -7.39 10.22
CA PHE A 46 5.46 -6.56 9.12
C PHE A 46 6.62 -6.11 8.23
N GLU A 47 7.72 -5.75 8.83
CA GLU A 47 8.86 -5.23 8.08
C GLU A 47 9.38 -6.24 7.08
N ARG A 48 9.53 -7.46 7.50
CA ARG A 48 10.01 -8.51 6.62
C ARG A 48 9.01 -8.77 5.50
N ALA A 49 7.72 -8.80 5.85
CA ALA A 49 6.68 -9.01 4.86
C ALA A 49 6.64 -7.86 3.87
N LEU A 50 6.86 -6.65 4.35
CA LEU A 50 6.88 -5.47 3.49
C LEU A 50 7.99 -5.58 2.46
N ILE A 51 9.19 -5.87 2.91
CA ILE A 51 10.34 -5.97 2.01
C ILE A 51 10.12 -7.09 0.99
N ASP A 52 9.67 -8.22 1.47
CA ASP A 52 9.43 -9.36 0.61
C ASP A 52 8.36 -9.05 -0.44
N TRP A 53 7.28 -8.42 -0.02
CA TRP A 53 6.20 -8.09 -0.92
C TRP A 53 6.63 -7.05 -1.95
N VAL A 54 7.36 -6.05 -1.53
CA VAL A 54 7.82 -4.99 -2.43
C VAL A 54 8.73 -5.58 -3.50
N VAL A 55 9.64 -6.43 -3.09
CA VAL A 55 10.60 -7.02 -4.03
C VAL A 55 9.92 -7.98 -5.00
N LYS A 56 8.99 -8.78 -4.52
CA LYS A 56 8.43 -9.84 -5.33
C LYS A 56 7.14 -9.51 -6.05
N TYR A 57 6.28 -8.71 -5.43
CA TYR A 57 4.93 -8.56 -5.94
C TYR A 57 4.46 -7.16 -6.27
N ARG A 58 5.08 -6.15 -5.70
CA ARG A 58 4.56 -4.80 -5.81
C ARG A 58 4.42 -4.33 -7.24
N SER A 59 5.43 -4.59 -8.02
CA SER A 59 5.46 -4.15 -9.41
C SER A 59 4.30 -4.77 -10.20
N THR A 60 4.13 -6.07 -10.09
CA THR A 60 3.05 -6.78 -10.76
C THR A 60 1.70 -6.33 -10.27
N TRP A 61 1.59 -6.14 -8.96
CA TRP A 61 0.34 -5.73 -8.36
C TRP A 61 -0.08 -4.35 -8.85
N ARG A 62 0.86 -3.42 -8.89
CA ARG A 62 0.58 -2.07 -9.35
C ARG A 62 0.22 -2.05 -10.82
N GLU A 63 0.89 -2.86 -11.59
CA GLU A 63 0.61 -2.96 -13.00
C GLU A 63 -0.81 -3.43 -13.24
N LYS A 64 -1.22 -4.48 -12.56
CA LYS A 64 -2.58 -4.98 -12.69
C LYS A 64 -3.60 -3.96 -12.25
N ARG A 65 -3.31 -3.27 -11.16
CA ARG A 65 -4.22 -2.30 -10.61
C ARG A 65 -4.43 -1.13 -11.54
N HIS A 66 -3.37 -0.68 -12.19
CA HIS A 66 -3.46 0.47 -13.08
C HIS A 66 -3.91 0.12 -14.47
N ARG A 67 -3.94 -1.14 -14.76
CA ARG A 67 -4.35 -1.57 -16.08
C ARG A 67 -5.85 -1.58 -16.25
N SER A 68 -6.58 -1.81 -15.21
CA SER A 68 -8.02 -1.80 -15.29
C SER A 68 -8.55 -0.39 -15.22
#